data_94789811ee9f60fe3f1acb0b09b719f4
#
_entry.id   94789811ee9f60fe3f1acb0b09b719f4
#
_cell.length_a   1.000
_cell.length_b   1.000
_cell.length_c   1.000
_cell.angle_alpha   90.00
_cell.angle_beta   90.00
_cell.angle_gamma   90.00
#
_symmetry.space_group_name_H-M   'P 1'
#
loop_
_entity.id
_entity.type
_entity.pdbx_description
1 polymer ?
#
loop_
_entity_poly.entity_id
_entity_poly.type
_entity_poly.pdbx_seq_one_letter_code
_entity_poly.pdbx_strand_id
1 'polypeptide(L)' 'MKLTVKKFQELTTTELYEILKARAEIFIMEQDINYQDMDDIDYKSLHCFFTEDKKVIAYLRAFYQENDGDIVRIGRVLTL' A
#
# COMPACT_ATOMS: atom_id res chain seq x y z
N MET A 1 -9.55 15.53 -3.28
CA MET A 1 -9.23 14.11 -3.02
C MET A 1 -9.18 13.37 -4.33
N LYS A 2 -8.12 12.60 -4.54
CA LYS A 2 -7.90 11.90 -5.81
C LYS A 2 -7.63 10.43 -5.55
N LEU A 3 -8.36 9.55 -6.24
CA LEU A 3 -8.11 8.11 -6.22
C LEU A 3 -7.11 7.76 -7.31
N THR A 4 -6.09 7.00 -6.96
CA THR A 4 -5.08 6.50 -7.89
C THR A 4 -4.97 4.99 -7.72
N VAL A 5 -4.90 4.28 -8.86
CA VAL A 5 -4.70 2.84 -8.89
C VAL A 5 -3.54 2.56 -9.84
N LYS A 6 -2.44 2.03 -9.33
CA LYS A 6 -1.22 1.84 -10.11
C LYS A 6 -0.52 0.54 -9.73
N LYS A 7 0.14 -0.06 -10.72
CA LYS A 7 1.13 -1.11 -10.46
C LYS A 7 2.38 -0.48 -9.86
N PHE A 8 3.20 -1.30 -9.20
CA PHE A 8 4.41 -0.79 -8.54
C PHE A 8 5.29 0.01 -9.51
N GLN A 9 5.50 -0.50 -10.71
CA GLN A 9 6.37 0.16 -11.69
C GLN A 9 5.83 1.50 -12.20
N GLU A 10 4.54 1.75 -12.01
CA GLU A 10 3.90 2.99 -12.44
C GLU A 10 3.92 4.07 -11.36
N LEU A 11 4.27 3.70 -10.13
CA LEU A 11 4.31 4.66 -9.03
C LEU A 11 5.48 5.63 -9.23
N THR A 12 5.22 6.90 -8.97
CA THR A 12 6.30 7.88 -8.88
C THR A 12 7.05 7.69 -7.57
N THR A 13 8.26 8.23 -7.49
CA THR A 13 9.02 8.16 -6.24
C THR A 13 8.31 8.87 -5.10
N THR A 14 7.64 9.99 -5.39
CA THR A 14 6.85 10.69 -4.38
C THR A 14 5.68 9.86 -3.89
N GLU A 15 4.95 9.24 -4.82
CA GLU A 15 3.84 8.37 -4.45
C GLU A 15 4.29 7.21 -3.57
N LEU A 16 5.38 6.56 -3.96
CA LEU A 16 5.93 5.45 -3.18
C LEU A 16 6.33 5.91 -1.79
N TYR A 17 7.03 7.03 -1.69
CA TYR A 17 7.45 7.56 -0.40
C TYR A 17 6.25 7.85 0.51
N GLU A 18 5.23 8.50 -0.02
CA GLU A 18 4.05 8.85 0.76
C GLU A 18 3.26 7.61 1.18
N ILE A 19 3.20 6.58 0.33
CA ILE A 19 2.59 5.30 0.68
C ILE A 19 3.33 4.65 1.85
N LEU A 20 4.65 4.54 1.75
CA LEU A 20 5.45 3.90 2.81
C LEU A 20 5.40 4.68 4.11
N LYS A 21 5.38 6.01 4.03
CA LYS A 21 5.25 6.86 5.21
C LYS A 21 3.91 6.63 5.92
N ALA A 22 2.82 6.57 5.17
CA ALA A 22 1.50 6.31 5.73
C ALA A 22 1.43 4.93 6.38
N ARG A 23 2.01 3.92 5.73
CA ARG A 23 2.05 2.56 6.26
C ARG A 23 2.87 2.48 7.53
N ALA A 24 4.01 3.15 7.59
CA ALA A 24 4.85 3.18 8.79
C ALA A 24 4.09 3.83 9.95
N GLU A 25 3.39 4.92 9.69
CA GLU A 25 2.63 5.61 10.72
C GLU A 25 1.57 4.70 11.35
N ILE A 26 0.82 3.97 10.52
CA ILE A 26 -0.30 3.17 11.02
C ILE A 26 0.17 1.82 11.55
N PHE A 27 1.02 1.10 10.82
CA PHE A 27 1.32 -0.28 11.14
C PHE A 27 2.51 -0.45 12.06
N ILE A 28 3.41 0.52 12.10
CA ILE A 28 4.62 0.44 12.93
C ILE A 28 4.47 1.31 14.17
N MET A 29 4.12 2.59 14.00
CA MET A 29 4.13 3.54 15.09
C MET A 29 2.89 3.45 15.96
N GLU A 30 1.70 3.32 15.37
CA GLU A 30 0.46 3.27 16.14
C GLU A 30 0.17 1.90 16.73
N GLN A 31 0.45 0.84 15.98
CA GLN A 31 0.14 -0.51 16.40
C GLN A 31 1.29 -1.19 17.13
N ASP A 32 2.47 -0.58 17.11
CA ASP A 32 3.68 -1.11 17.76
C ASP A 32 3.96 -2.56 17.36
N ILE A 33 3.71 -2.88 16.10
CA ILE A 33 3.93 -4.22 15.57
C ILE A 33 5.36 -4.28 15.06
N ASN A 34 6.14 -5.22 15.58
CA ASN A 34 7.53 -5.38 15.20
C ASN A 34 7.65 -6.42 14.09
N TYR A 35 7.38 -6.00 12.84
CA TYR A 35 7.51 -6.87 11.69
C TYR A 35 8.03 -6.07 10.50
N GLN A 36 8.47 -6.79 9.48
CA GLN A 36 8.96 -6.16 8.26
C GLN A 36 7.78 -5.73 7.38
N ASP A 37 7.54 -4.43 7.31
CA ASP A 37 6.43 -3.90 6.52
C ASP A 37 6.65 -4.08 5.03
N MET A 38 7.88 -3.87 4.57
CA MET A 38 8.24 -4.05 3.17
C MET A 38 8.63 -5.51 2.95
N ASP A 39 7.72 -6.28 2.40
CA ASP A 39 7.80 -7.75 2.33
C ASP A 39 7.96 -8.27 0.91
N ASP A 40 8.34 -7.41 -0.03
CA ASP A 40 8.50 -7.69 -1.45
C ASP A 40 7.20 -7.97 -2.21
N ILE A 41 6.09 -8.19 -1.52
CA ILE A 41 4.80 -8.37 -2.18
C ILE A 41 4.36 -7.10 -2.89
N ASP A 42 4.86 -5.97 -2.45
CA ASP A 42 4.57 -4.67 -3.09
C ASP A 42 4.94 -4.65 -4.57
N TYR A 43 6.00 -5.36 -4.96
CA TYR A 43 6.45 -5.38 -6.36
C TYR A 43 5.41 -5.96 -7.30
N LYS A 44 4.59 -6.89 -6.84
CA LYS A 44 3.56 -7.55 -7.65
C LYS A 44 2.15 -7.08 -7.32
N SER A 45 2.02 -6.07 -6.48
CA SER A 45 0.73 -5.59 -6.02
C SER A 45 0.21 -4.46 -6.89
N LEU A 46 -1.11 -4.35 -6.90
CA LEU A 46 -1.80 -3.16 -7.36
C LEU A 46 -1.96 -2.25 -6.14
N HIS A 47 -1.57 -1.00 -6.27
CA HIS A 47 -1.62 -0.02 -5.19
C HIS A 47 -2.76 0.94 -5.44
N CYS A 48 -3.70 0.99 -4.48
CA CYS A 48 -4.90 1.80 -4.57
C CYS A 48 -4.87 2.79 -3.41
N PHE A 49 -4.94 4.07 -3.74
CA PHE A 49 -4.80 5.07 -2.68
C PHE A 49 -5.49 6.37 -3.03
N PHE A 50 -5.96 7.05 -1.98
CA PHE A 50 -6.46 8.41 -2.08
C PHE A 50 -5.39 9.37 -1.60
N THR A 51 -5.23 10.47 -2.35
CA THR A 51 -4.32 11.55 -1.96
C THR A 51 -5.06 12.84 -1.78
N GLU A 52 -4.56 13.66 -0.87
CA GLU A 52 -5.01 15.04 -0.66
C GLU A 52 -3.77 15.86 -0.40
N ASP A 53 -3.57 16.92 -1.19
CA ASP A 53 -2.34 17.73 -1.12
C ASP A 53 -1.07 16.87 -1.25
N LYS A 54 -1.12 15.88 -2.15
CA LYS A 54 -0.03 14.94 -2.43
C LYS A 54 0.27 13.95 -1.30
N LYS A 55 -0.48 13.98 -0.22
CA LYS A 55 -0.32 13.04 0.88
C LYS A 55 -1.31 11.91 0.75
N VAL A 56 -0.84 10.69 1.02
CA VAL A 56 -1.71 9.53 1.06
C VAL A 56 -2.54 9.56 2.34
N ILE A 57 -3.85 9.53 2.17
CA ILE A 57 -4.79 9.56 3.31
C ILE A 57 -5.52 8.24 3.49
N ALA A 58 -5.53 7.39 2.48
CA ALA A 58 -6.08 6.04 2.54
C ALA A 58 -5.36 5.17 1.54
N TYR A 59 -5.20 3.90 1.85
CA TYR A 59 -4.40 3.01 1.02
C TYR A 59 -4.83 1.56 1.22
N LEU A 60 -4.69 0.78 0.16
CA LEU A 60 -4.67 -0.67 0.23
C LEU A 60 -3.80 -1.20 -0.91
N ARG A 61 -3.30 -2.43 -0.73
CA ARG A 61 -2.69 -3.14 -1.84
C ARG A 61 -3.48 -4.42 -2.13
N ALA A 62 -3.52 -4.80 -3.39
CA ALA A 62 -4.15 -6.03 -3.82
C ALA A 62 -3.17 -6.82 -4.68
N PHE A 63 -3.08 -8.12 -4.47
CA PHE A 63 -2.20 -8.95 -5.26
C PHE A 63 -2.85 -10.30 -5.54
N TYR A 64 -2.38 -10.93 -6.60
CA TYR A 64 -2.90 -12.19 -7.06
C TYR A 64 -2.10 -13.34 -6.46
N GLN A 65 -2.80 -14.29 -5.84
CA GLN A 65 -2.15 -15.46 -5.26
C GLN A 65 -2.42 -16.67 -6.16
N GLU A 66 -1.36 -17.17 -6.79
CA GLU A 66 -1.49 -18.18 -7.84
C GLU A 66 -1.71 -19.59 -7.31
N ASN A 67 -1.21 -19.91 -6.12
CA ASN A 67 -1.16 -21.29 -5.64
C ASN A 67 -2.49 -21.84 -5.14
N ASP A 68 -3.46 -20.97 -4.88
CA ASP A 68 -4.78 -21.36 -4.35
C ASP A 68 -5.89 -21.03 -5.34
N GLY A 69 -5.60 -21.08 -6.65
CA GLY A 69 -6.56 -20.70 -7.67
C GLY A 69 -6.61 -19.18 -7.82
N ASP A 70 -7.74 -18.69 -8.27
CA ASP A 70 -7.88 -17.28 -8.65
C ASP A 70 -8.27 -16.42 -7.46
N ILE A 71 -7.38 -16.30 -6.48
CA ILE A 71 -7.63 -15.53 -5.27
C ILE A 71 -6.91 -14.20 -5.33
N VAL A 72 -7.64 -13.11 -5.10
CA VAL A 72 -7.07 -11.78 -4.90
C VAL A 72 -6.98 -11.51 -3.41
N ARG A 73 -5.79 -11.20 -2.93
CA ARG A 73 -5.55 -10.84 -1.53
C ARG A 73 -5.45 -9.33 -1.40
N ILE A 74 -6.15 -8.80 -0.40
CA ILE A 74 -6.11 -7.37 -0.09
C ILE A 74 -5.45 -7.22 1.28
N GLY A 75 -4.51 -6.31 1.37
CA GLY A 75 -3.79 -6.08 2.61
C GLY A 75 -3.32 -4.65 2.76
N ARG A 76 -2.69 -4.38 3.89
CA ARG A 76 -2.17 -3.04 4.23
C ARG A 76 -3.25 -1.97 4.10
N VAL A 77 -4.49 -2.29 4.49
CA VAL A 77 -5.60 -1.34 4.45
C VAL A 77 -5.44 -0.33 5.57
N LEU A 78 -5.44 0.94 5.22
CA LEU A 78 -5.32 2.01 6.21
C LEU A 78 -6.11 3.25 5.81
N THR A 79 -6.46 4.02 6.82
CA THR A 79 -6.93 5.40 6.66
C THR A 79 -6.21 6.27 7.70
N LEU A 80 -5.92 7.49 7.30
CA LEU A 80 -5.32 8.48 8.20
C LEU A 80 -6.35 9.50 8.67
#